data_3b6faf35e73ba3008b42b219decaaaa5
#
_entry.id   3b6faf35e73ba3008b42b219decaaaa5
#
_cell.length_a   1.000
_cell.length_b   1.000
_cell.length_c   1.000
_cell.angle_alpha   90.00
_cell.angle_beta   90.00
_cell.angle_gamma   90.00
#
_symmetry.space_group_name_H-M   'P 1'
#
loop_
_entity.id
_entity.type
_entity.pdbx_description
1 polymer ?
#
loop_
_entity_poly.entity_id
_entity_poly.type
_entity_poly.pdbx_seq_one_letter_code
_entity_poly.pdbx_strand_id
1 'polypeptide(L)'
;MTLGELYQLARMLRDITITAGSLTHMSVHPSEAMVFEDIVQHPSTTINQVAERTHLAQSRVSTMVNAMITEGAVTVSTDSQDQRRKTLQASPQLLQDIKAIDYNKAIRQAIHRLYPSLSEHQIADVTQHLDRIFTLLSTDSRSES
;
A
#
# COMPACT_ATOMS: atom_id res chain seq x y z
N MET A 1 -25.10 11.14 -0.80
CA MET A 1 -23.95 11.18 0.14
C MET A 1 -23.46 12.63 0.29
N THR A 2 -23.33 13.11 1.50
CA THR A 2 -22.82 14.43 1.85
C THR A 2 -21.28 14.40 1.96
N LEU A 3 -20.64 15.59 1.99
CA LEU A 3 -19.19 15.67 2.25
C LEU A 3 -18.80 15.11 3.63
N GLY A 4 -19.66 15.28 4.64
CA GLY A 4 -19.44 14.72 5.97
C GLY A 4 -19.46 13.19 5.98
N GLU A 5 -20.42 12.58 5.27
CA GLU A 5 -20.51 11.12 5.11
C GLU A 5 -19.32 10.56 4.32
N LEU A 6 -18.86 11.27 3.28
CA LEU A 6 -17.67 10.89 2.53
C LEU A 6 -16.42 10.91 3.43
N TYR A 7 -16.26 11.95 4.25
CA TYR A 7 -15.16 12.02 5.22
C TYR A 7 -15.23 10.89 6.26
N GLN A 8 -16.44 10.59 6.75
CA GLN A 8 -16.64 9.48 7.68
C GLN A 8 -16.26 8.13 7.04
N LEU A 9 -16.67 7.90 5.78
CA LEU A 9 -16.29 6.71 5.02
C LEU A 9 -14.76 6.59 4.88
N ALA A 10 -14.07 7.68 4.55
CA ALA A 10 -12.61 7.69 4.45
C ALA A 10 -11.93 7.27 5.77
N ARG A 11 -12.48 7.72 6.92
CA ARG A 11 -12.01 7.27 8.23
C ARG A 11 -12.22 5.78 8.47
N MET A 12 -13.41 5.27 8.15
CA MET A 12 -13.73 3.85 8.26
C MET A 12 -12.78 2.99 7.42
N LEU A 13 -12.50 3.41 6.18
CA LEU A 13 -11.56 2.72 5.30
C LEU A 13 -10.15 2.70 5.87
N ARG A 14 -9.69 3.81 6.43
CA ARG A 14 -8.40 3.88 7.12
C ARG A 14 -8.33 2.91 8.30
N ASP A 15 -9.37 2.83 9.12
CA ASP A 15 -9.41 1.95 10.28
C ASP A 15 -9.41 0.47 9.86
N ILE A 16 -10.10 0.12 8.77
CA ILE A 16 -10.03 -1.22 8.15
C ILE A 16 -8.61 -1.52 7.69
N THR A 17 -7.94 -0.57 7.02
CA THR A 17 -6.57 -0.75 6.51
C THR A 17 -5.57 -1.02 7.64
N ILE A 18 -5.64 -0.22 8.72
CA ILE A 18 -4.77 -0.40 9.90
C ILE A 18 -5.02 -1.77 10.56
N THR A 19 -6.29 -2.13 10.74
CA THR A 19 -6.66 -3.40 11.37
C THR A 19 -6.23 -4.59 10.51
N ALA A 20 -6.45 -4.54 9.19
CA ALA A 20 -6.02 -5.58 8.27
C ALA A 20 -4.48 -5.74 8.27
N GLY A 21 -3.74 -4.62 8.26
CA GLY A 21 -2.28 -4.63 8.37
C GLY A 21 -1.80 -5.33 9.64
N SER A 22 -2.43 -5.07 10.79
CA SER A 22 -2.08 -5.73 12.05
C SER A 22 -2.34 -7.24 12.03
N LEU A 23 -3.31 -7.72 11.25
CA LEU A 23 -3.64 -9.14 11.10
C LEU A 23 -2.66 -9.88 10.19
N THR A 24 -1.94 -9.18 9.33
CA THR A 24 -0.93 -9.79 8.44
C THR A 24 0.45 -9.90 9.11
N HIS A 25 0.59 -9.55 10.37
CA HIS A 25 1.88 -9.40 11.07
C HIS A 25 2.85 -8.41 10.42
N MET A 26 2.40 -7.69 9.41
CA MET A 26 3.11 -6.58 8.82
C MET A 26 2.56 -5.28 9.42
N SER A 27 3.01 -4.97 10.64
CA SER A 27 2.62 -3.73 11.34
C SER A 27 3.31 -2.52 10.70
N VAL A 28 2.93 -2.20 9.46
CA VAL A 28 3.42 -1.03 8.74
C VAL A 28 2.35 0.03 8.64
N HIS A 29 2.77 1.28 8.71
CA HIS A 29 1.88 2.40 8.47
C HIS A 29 1.36 2.36 7.02
N PRO A 30 0.08 2.70 6.74
CA PRO A 30 -0.48 2.63 5.38
C PRO A 30 0.36 3.33 4.30
N SER A 31 0.98 4.46 4.62
CA SER A 31 1.88 5.15 3.69
C SER A 31 3.20 4.41 3.43
N GLU A 32 3.70 3.65 4.39
CA GLU A 32 4.88 2.79 4.20
C GLU A 32 4.53 1.59 3.31
N ALA A 33 3.37 0.96 3.54
CA ALA A 33 2.87 -0.10 2.67
C ALA A 33 2.74 0.39 1.21
N MET A 34 2.18 1.57 1.00
CA MET A 34 2.02 2.18 -0.33
C MET A 34 3.38 2.43 -1.02
N VAL A 35 4.36 2.98 -0.29
CA VAL A 35 5.72 3.19 -0.81
C VAL A 35 6.40 1.87 -1.15
N PHE A 36 6.27 0.86 -0.29
CA PHE A 36 6.84 -0.45 -0.53
C PHE A 36 6.20 -1.15 -1.73
N GLU A 37 4.87 -1.13 -1.85
CA GLU A 37 4.15 -1.69 -3.00
C GLU A 37 4.58 -1.02 -4.32
N ASP A 38 4.79 0.29 -4.32
CA ASP A 38 5.28 1.01 -5.50
C ASP A 38 6.69 0.53 -5.91
N ILE A 39 7.59 0.31 -4.95
CA ILE A 39 8.93 -0.24 -5.22
C ILE A 39 8.84 -1.68 -5.77
N VAL A 40 7.92 -2.49 -5.25
CA VAL A 40 7.68 -3.87 -5.74
C VAL A 40 7.19 -3.86 -7.19
N GLN A 41 6.27 -2.97 -7.52
CA GLN A 41 5.69 -2.88 -8.86
C GLN A 41 6.64 -2.26 -9.89
N HIS A 42 7.62 -1.47 -9.43
CA HIS A 42 8.57 -0.77 -10.29
C HIS A 42 10.02 -1.07 -9.89
N PRO A 43 10.54 -2.27 -10.21
CA PRO A 43 11.93 -2.62 -9.92
C PRO A 43 12.91 -1.60 -10.52
N SER A 44 13.97 -1.29 -9.80
CA SER A 44 14.98 -0.28 -10.19
C SER A 44 14.45 1.17 -10.23
N THR A 45 13.42 1.46 -9.44
CA THR A 45 12.89 2.82 -9.27
C THR A 45 13.81 3.70 -8.41
N THR A 46 13.58 5.01 -8.40
CA THR A 46 14.28 5.98 -7.56
C THR A 46 13.33 6.60 -6.53
N ILE A 47 13.88 7.20 -5.46
CA ILE A 47 13.07 7.91 -4.44
C ILE A 47 12.18 8.98 -5.08
N ASN A 48 12.68 9.72 -6.06
CA ASN A 48 11.91 10.76 -6.76
C ASN A 48 10.73 10.17 -7.53
N GLN A 49 10.95 9.07 -8.26
CA GLN A 49 9.90 8.40 -9.00
C GLN A 49 8.82 7.81 -8.07
N VAL A 50 9.22 7.25 -6.94
CA VAL A 50 8.27 6.78 -5.92
C VAL A 50 7.46 7.94 -5.36
N ALA A 51 8.10 9.05 -5.01
CA ALA A 51 7.42 10.25 -4.49
C ALA A 51 6.40 10.81 -5.49
N GLU A 52 6.75 10.85 -6.76
CA GLU A 52 5.88 11.31 -7.84
C GLU A 52 4.64 10.42 -8.01
N ARG A 53 4.83 9.09 -8.08
CA ARG A 53 3.70 8.14 -8.25
C ARG A 53 2.81 8.02 -7.00
N THR A 54 3.39 8.13 -5.81
CA THR A 54 2.63 8.05 -4.55
C THR A 54 2.03 9.37 -4.09
N HIS A 55 2.37 10.48 -4.77
CA HIS A 55 1.99 11.84 -4.38
C HIS A 55 2.39 12.22 -2.94
N LEU A 56 3.46 11.61 -2.43
CA LEU A 56 4.05 11.92 -1.13
C LEU A 56 5.24 12.87 -1.29
N ALA A 57 5.49 13.70 -0.26
CA ALA A 57 6.68 14.55 -0.23
C ALA A 57 7.96 13.68 -0.29
N GLN A 58 8.93 14.08 -1.12
CA GLN A 58 10.20 13.36 -1.33
C GLN A 58 10.94 13.08 -0.02
N SER A 59 10.98 14.06 0.90
CA SER A 59 11.60 13.90 2.23
C SER A 59 10.96 12.78 3.04
N ARG A 60 9.64 12.64 2.97
CA ARG A 60 8.88 11.59 3.65
C ARG A 60 9.18 10.22 3.04
N VAL A 61 9.17 10.12 1.71
CA VAL A 61 9.54 8.88 1.00
C VAL A 61 10.97 8.48 1.33
N SER A 62 11.91 9.43 1.31
CA SER A 62 13.32 9.18 1.67
C SER A 62 13.47 8.62 3.09
N THR A 63 12.74 9.17 4.06
CA THR A 63 12.75 8.68 5.45
C THR A 63 12.25 7.24 5.54
N MET A 64 11.10 6.93 4.89
CA MET A 64 10.53 5.58 4.87
C MET A 64 11.44 4.58 4.18
N VAL A 65 12.00 4.94 3.01
CA VAL A 65 12.91 4.08 2.24
C VAL A 65 14.19 3.78 3.05
N ASN A 66 14.76 4.77 3.74
CA ASN A 66 15.93 4.55 4.59
C ASN A 66 15.64 3.59 5.76
N ALA A 67 14.46 3.67 6.37
CA ALA A 67 14.03 2.70 7.37
C ALA A 67 13.92 1.28 6.77
N MET A 68 13.28 1.14 5.61
CA MET A 68 13.15 -0.13 4.88
C MET A 68 14.51 -0.73 4.48
N ILE A 69 15.49 0.10 4.13
CA ILE A 69 16.86 -0.35 3.84
C ILE A 69 17.52 -0.88 5.11
N THR A 70 17.37 -0.16 6.22
CA THR A 70 17.93 -0.57 7.52
C THR A 70 17.32 -1.90 7.99
N GLU A 71 16.05 -2.13 7.73
CA GLU A 71 15.33 -3.37 8.06
C GLU A 71 15.58 -4.50 7.04
N GLY A 72 16.29 -4.23 5.95
CA GLY A 72 16.57 -5.21 4.90
C GLY A 72 15.39 -5.51 3.97
N ALA A 73 14.33 -4.71 4.02
CA ALA A 73 13.16 -4.83 3.16
C ALA A 73 13.41 -4.34 1.72
N VAL A 74 14.27 -3.33 1.59
CA VAL A 74 14.67 -2.70 0.32
C VAL A 74 16.18 -2.71 0.21
N THR A 75 16.68 -3.02 -0.98
CA THR A 75 18.10 -2.92 -1.34
C THR A 75 18.33 -1.77 -2.29
N VAL A 76 19.54 -1.17 -2.21
CA VAL A 76 19.96 -0.10 -3.09
C VAL A 76 21.02 -0.63 -4.03
N SER A 77 20.84 -0.37 -5.33
CA SER A 77 21.85 -0.63 -6.36
C SER A 77 22.24 0.68 -7.03
N THR A 78 23.46 0.73 -7.53
CA THR A 78 23.91 1.84 -8.37
C THR A 78 23.58 1.50 -9.83
N ASP A 79 23.02 2.45 -10.56
CA ASP A 79 22.74 2.26 -11.99
C ASP A 79 24.07 1.98 -12.75
N SER A 80 24.06 0.99 -13.63
CA SER A 80 25.24 0.59 -14.41
C SER A 80 25.68 1.65 -15.43
N GLN A 81 24.75 2.52 -15.85
CA GLN A 81 25.00 3.58 -16.84
C GLN A 81 25.25 4.94 -16.20
N ASP A 82 24.70 5.18 -15.00
CA ASP A 82 24.90 6.42 -14.24
C ASP A 82 25.18 6.09 -12.77
N GLN A 83 26.46 6.10 -12.39
CA GLN A 83 26.92 5.82 -11.02
C GLN A 83 26.37 6.80 -9.96
N ARG A 84 25.80 7.92 -10.37
CA ARG A 84 25.14 8.88 -9.46
C ARG A 84 23.70 8.51 -9.15
N ARG A 85 23.11 7.63 -9.97
CA ARG A 85 21.71 7.20 -9.84
C ARG A 85 21.62 5.96 -8.96
N LYS A 86 21.02 6.12 -7.79
CA LYS A 86 20.69 5.01 -6.89
C LYS A 86 19.30 4.49 -7.22
N THR A 87 19.19 3.20 -7.42
CA THR A 87 17.94 2.51 -7.70
C THR A 87 17.54 1.60 -6.54
N LEU A 88 16.24 1.44 -6.33
CA LEU A 88 15.64 0.71 -5.24
C LEU A 88 15.03 -0.60 -5.76
N GLN A 89 15.19 -1.66 -4.99
CA GLN A 89 14.55 -2.95 -5.25
C GLN A 89 14.05 -3.55 -3.94
N ALA A 90 12.90 -4.20 -3.98
CA ALA A 90 12.43 -4.97 -2.84
C ALA A 90 13.30 -6.22 -2.62
N SER A 91 13.50 -6.59 -1.37
CA SER A 91 14.22 -7.80 -0.98
C SER A 91 13.51 -9.05 -1.55
N PRO A 92 14.22 -9.98 -2.23
CA PRO A 92 13.62 -11.21 -2.76
C PRO A 92 12.96 -12.06 -1.68
N GLN A 93 13.55 -12.13 -0.48
CA GLN A 93 13.00 -12.89 0.64
C GLN A 93 11.66 -12.29 1.09
N LEU A 94 11.62 -10.97 1.28
CA LEU A 94 10.41 -10.28 1.70
C LEU A 94 9.30 -10.39 0.64
N LEU A 95 9.65 -10.39 -0.66
CA LEU A 95 8.68 -10.62 -1.73
C LEU A 95 8.02 -11.99 -1.66
N GLN A 96 8.75 -13.04 -1.25
CA GLN A 96 8.18 -14.36 -1.06
C GLN A 96 7.24 -14.39 0.15
N ASP A 97 7.63 -13.76 1.25
CA ASP A 97 6.84 -13.68 2.48
C ASP A 97 5.51 -12.94 2.24
N ILE A 98 5.55 -11.84 1.49
CA ILE A 98 4.36 -11.05 1.13
C ILE A 98 3.42 -11.81 0.20
N LYS A 99 3.93 -12.56 -0.77
CA LYS A 99 3.11 -13.38 -1.66
C LYS A 99 2.33 -14.48 -0.93
N ALA A 100 2.77 -14.88 0.24
CA ALA A 100 2.08 -15.85 1.09
C ALA A 100 0.92 -15.24 1.90
N ILE A 101 0.79 -13.90 1.94
CA ILE A 101 -0.24 -13.22 2.70
C ILE A 101 -1.55 -13.17 1.91
N ASP A 102 -2.62 -13.69 2.49
CA ASP A 102 -3.98 -13.53 1.97
C ASP A 102 -4.58 -12.20 2.46
N TYR A 103 -4.31 -11.12 1.73
CA TYR A 103 -4.83 -9.79 2.04
C TYR A 103 -6.36 -9.72 2.02
N ASN A 104 -7.02 -10.46 1.13
CA ASN A 104 -8.49 -10.48 1.07
C ASN A 104 -9.07 -11.06 2.35
N LYS A 105 -8.48 -12.13 2.87
CA LYS A 105 -8.87 -12.70 4.15
C LYS A 105 -8.63 -11.71 5.30
N ALA A 106 -7.49 -11.03 5.33
CA ALA A 106 -7.16 -10.04 6.36
C ALA A 106 -8.15 -8.86 6.34
N ILE A 107 -8.50 -8.34 5.17
CA ILE A 107 -9.48 -7.26 5.01
C ILE A 107 -10.87 -7.70 5.51
N ARG A 108 -11.35 -8.88 5.11
CA ARG A 108 -12.63 -9.42 5.57
C ARG A 108 -12.66 -9.61 7.09
N GLN A 109 -11.59 -10.11 7.67
CA GLN A 109 -11.47 -10.26 9.13
C GLN A 109 -11.44 -8.89 9.84
N ALA A 110 -10.76 -7.90 9.27
CA ALA A 110 -10.76 -6.54 9.80
C ALA A 110 -12.17 -5.92 9.79
N ILE A 111 -12.90 -6.06 8.70
CA ILE A 111 -14.29 -5.59 8.60
C ILE A 111 -15.16 -6.28 9.64
N HIS A 112 -15.09 -7.59 9.75
CA HIS A 112 -15.86 -8.35 10.75
C HIS A 112 -15.54 -7.91 12.18
N ARG A 113 -14.25 -7.64 12.48
CA ARG A 113 -13.80 -7.20 13.81
C ARG A 113 -14.32 -5.81 14.17
N LEU A 114 -14.31 -4.88 13.20
CA LEU A 114 -14.75 -3.49 13.42
C LEU A 114 -16.27 -3.33 13.36
N TYR A 115 -16.93 -4.19 12.59
CA TYR A 115 -18.37 -4.16 12.34
C TYR A 115 -19.00 -5.55 12.55
N PRO A 116 -19.07 -6.05 13.80
CA PRO A 116 -19.48 -7.42 14.09
C PRO A 116 -20.95 -7.71 13.80
N SER A 117 -21.77 -6.68 13.55
CA SER A 117 -23.18 -6.83 13.16
C SER A 117 -23.37 -7.17 11.68
N LEU A 118 -22.33 -7.04 10.84
CA LEU A 118 -22.42 -7.37 9.42
C LEU A 118 -22.39 -8.90 9.22
N SER A 119 -23.27 -9.39 8.36
CA SER A 119 -23.25 -10.79 7.91
C SER A 119 -22.05 -11.02 6.95
N GLU A 120 -21.68 -12.29 6.77
CA GLU A 120 -20.64 -12.68 5.79
C GLU A 120 -20.97 -12.21 4.37
N HIS A 121 -22.25 -12.24 3.98
CA HIS A 121 -22.68 -11.73 2.68
C HIS A 121 -22.46 -10.21 2.56
N GLN A 122 -22.82 -9.45 3.59
CA GLN A 122 -22.60 -8.00 3.61
C GLN A 122 -21.11 -7.65 3.59
N ILE A 123 -20.26 -8.42 4.27
CA ILE A 123 -18.80 -8.24 4.23
C ILE A 123 -18.27 -8.51 2.81
N ALA A 124 -18.75 -9.55 2.15
CA ALA A 124 -18.39 -9.85 0.77
C ALA A 124 -18.80 -8.73 -0.19
N ASP A 125 -20.02 -8.19 -0.03
CA ASP A 125 -20.51 -7.05 -0.81
C ASP A 125 -19.65 -5.81 -0.61
N VAL A 126 -19.30 -5.47 0.64
CA VAL A 126 -18.42 -4.34 0.94
C VAL A 126 -17.06 -4.52 0.24
N THR A 127 -16.44 -5.69 0.35
CA THR A 127 -15.13 -5.97 -0.27
C THR A 127 -15.20 -5.82 -1.79
N GLN A 128 -16.22 -6.37 -2.43
CA GLN A 128 -16.43 -6.27 -3.87
C GLN A 128 -16.62 -4.82 -4.34
N HIS A 129 -17.37 -4.02 -3.58
CA HIS A 129 -17.56 -2.61 -3.91
C HIS A 129 -16.27 -1.80 -3.75
N LEU A 130 -15.44 -2.09 -2.75
CA LEU A 130 -14.14 -1.48 -2.58
C LEU A 130 -13.21 -1.78 -3.75
N ASP A 131 -13.14 -3.03 -4.20
CA ASP A 131 -12.35 -3.43 -5.37
C ASP A 131 -12.81 -2.68 -6.63
N ARG A 132 -14.13 -2.56 -6.81
CA ARG A 132 -14.69 -1.82 -7.94
C ARG A 132 -14.36 -0.33 -7.90
N ILE A 133 -14.50 0.31 -6.73
CA ILE A 133 -14.17 1.73 -6.55
C ILE A 133 -12.68 1.95 -6.82
N PHE A 134 -11.81 1.11 -6.26
CA PHE A 134 -10.37 1.19 -6.50
C PHE A 134 -10.04 1.07 -7.98
N THR A 135 -10.61 0.09 -8.68
CA THR A 135 -10.39 -0.11 -10.12
C THR A 135 -10.79 1.11 -10.93
N LEU A 136 -11.97 1.69 -10.66
CA LEU A 136 -12.48 2.85 -11.39
C LEU A 136 -11.61 4.09 -11.18
N LEU A 137 -11.22 4.37 -9.94
CA LEU A 137 -10.41 5.55 -9.62
C LEU A 137 -8.96 5.40 -10.10
N SER A 138 -8.41 4.18 -10.09
CA SER A 138 -7.03 3.91 -10.54
C SER A 138 -6.87 3.96 -12.06
N THR A 139 -7.93 3.66 -12.83
CA THR A 139 -7.88 3.74 -14.31
C THR A 139 -7.87 5.17 -14.81
N ASP A 140 -8.53 6.08 -14.13
CA ASP A 140 -8.59 7.50 -14.52
C ASP A 140 -7.24 8.20 -14.25
N SER A 141 -6.55 7.85 -13.18
CA SER A 141 -5.22 8.39 -12.84
C SER A 141 -4.12 8.06 -13.86
N ARG A 142 -4.34 7.08 -14.76
CA ARG A 142 -3.37 6.66 -15.79
C ARG A 142 -3.55 7.36 -17.14
N SER A 143 -4.62 8.14 -17.33
CA SER A 143 -4.90 8.81 -18.60
C SER A 143 -4.29 10.22 -18.71
N GLU A 144 -3.61 10.72 -17.68
CA GLU A 144 -2.98 12.05 -17.65
C GLU A 144 -1.43 12.03 -17.68
N SER A 145 -0.83 10.92 -18.13
CA SER A 145 0.65 10.82 -18.24
C SER A 145 1.12 10.71 -19.68
#